data_a87c77cba4069a0d78f4eb3a5315e4a1
#
_entry.id   a87c77cba4069a0d78f4eb3a5315e4a1
#
_cell.length_a   1.000
_cell.length_b   1.000
_cell.length_c   1.000
_cell.angle_alpha   90.00
_cell.angle_beta   90.00
_cell.angle_gamma   90.00
#
_symmetry.space_group_name_H-M   'P 1'
#
loop_
_entity.id
_entity.type
_entity.pdbx_description
1 polymer ?
#
loop_
_entity_poly.entity_id
_entity_poly.type
_entity_poly.pdbx_seq_one_letter_code
_entity_poly.pdbx_strand_id
1 'polypeptide(L)'
;MPGEMCLSTLTEADLTMFGRLGIDEALLLAAQVRRVTDPQARELLGSVHPGDLSGIAFPYLSPINGEVWSYRVRRDHPETDADGKPKDKYLCPRFHNRLYFPPGAGPLLTDVTAPLVIVEAEKSALALTVLAARHGRRLLALALGGCWGWRGKTGTEPGPSGEREQTRGPKPDFGLIHFI
;
A
#
# COMPACT_ATOMS: atom_id res chain seq x y z
N MET A 1 -23.26 -18.11 5.33
CA MET A 1 -23.42 -17.12 4.25
C MET A 1 -22.26 -16.15 4.40
N PRO A 2 -21.24 -16.15 3.54
CA PRO A 2 -20.27 -15.05 3.52
C PRO A 2 -21.03 -13.85 2.91
N GLY A 3 -21.12 -12.75 3.69
CA GLY A 3 -21.77 -11.53 3.25
C GLY A 3 -21.13 -11.04 1.95
N GLU A 4 -21.94 -10.76 0.94
CA GLU A 4 -21.57 -9.95 -0.20
C GLU A 4 -20.96 -8.65 0.33
N MET A 5 -19.64 -8.58 0.29
CA MET A 5 -18.93 -7.32 0.50
C MET A 5 -19.32 -6.44 -0.69
N CYS A 6 -20.27 -5.53 -0.45
CA CYS A 6 -20.60 -4.47 -1.40
C CYS A 6 -19.29 -3.73 -1.70
N LEU A 7 -18.67 -4.06 -2.83
CA LEU A 7 -17.52 -3.34 -3.35
C LEU A 7 -18.00 -1.91 -3.60
N SER A 8 -17.67 -1.00 -2.71
CA SER A 8 -17.91 0.42 -2.96
C SER A 8 -17.03 0.79 -4.16
N THR A 9 -17.69 0.90 -5.30
CA THR A 9 -17.04 1.23 -6.57
C THR A 9 -16.33 2.57 -6.46
N LEU A 10 -15.14 2.65 -7.07
CA LEU A 10 -14.44 3.94 -7.23
C LEU A 10 -15.35 4.90 -8.00
N THR A 11 -15.26 6.18 -7.68
CA THR A 11 -16.00 7.22 -8.40
C THR A 11 -15.39 7.44 -9.79
N GLU A 12 -16.16 8.08 -10.69
CA GLU A 12 -15.66 8.48 -12.00
C GLU A 12 -14.41 9.37 -11.90
N ALA A 13 -14.37 10.26 -10.90
CA ALA A 13 -13.20 11.09 -10.62
C ALA A 13 -11.97 10.26 -10.23
N ASP A 14 -12.16 9.20 -9.43
CA ASP A 14 -11.07 8.28 -9.08
C ASP A 14 -10.58 7.52 -10.30
N LEU A 15 -11.49 6.96 -11.09
CA LEU A 15 -11.15 6.25 -12.32
C LEU A 15 -10.41 7.16 -13.30
N THR A 16 -10.85 8.42 -13.44
CA THR A 16 -10.14 9.42 -14.24
C THR A 16 -8.73 9.70 -13.69
N MET A 17 -8.58 9.82 -12.37
CA MET A 17 -7.27 10.03 -11.73
C MET A 17 -6.33 8.86 -12.00
N PHE A 18 -6.79 7.63 -11.86
CA PHE A 18 -5.99 6.43 -12.13
C PHE A 18 -5.72 6.26 -13.63
N GLY A 19 -6.72 6.54 -14.48
CA GLY A 19 -6.59 6.46 -15.94
C GLY A 19 -5.52 7.39 -16.51
N ARG A 20 -5.31 8.58 -15.92
CA ARG A 20 -4.21 9.49 -16.29
C ARG A 20 -2.82 8.87 -16.05
N LEU A 21 -2.71 7.90 -15.16
CA LEU A 21 -1.50 7.11 -14.90
C LEU A 21 -1.45 5.83 -15.75
N GLY A 22 -2.43 5.63 -16.62
CA GLY A 22 -2.58 4.44 -17.45
C GLY A 22 -3.10 3.22 -16.69
N ILE A 23 -3.51 3.35 -15.43
CA ILE A 23 -4.05 2.27 -14.61
C ILE A 23 -5.51 2.08 -15.01
N ASP A 24 -5.85 0.89 -15.49
CA ASP A 24 -7.20 0.53 -15.88
C ASP A 24 -8.02 -0.03 -14.71
N GLU A 25 -9.33 -0.11 -14.91
CA GLU A 25 -10.26 -0.60 -13.89
C GLU A 25 -10.03 -2.08 -13.56
N ALA A 26 -9.61 -2.89 -14.52
CA ALA A 26 -9.34 -4.31 -14.31
C ALA A 26 -8.19 -4.51 -13.31
N LEU A 27 -7.11 -3.72 -13.41
CA LEU A 27 -6.02 -3.77 -12.45
C LEU A 27 -6.44 -3.22 -11.09
N LEU A 28 -7.25 -2.16 -11.02
CA LEU A 28 -7.77 -1.63 -9.76
C LEU A 28 -8.65 -2.67 -9.05
N LEU A 29 -9.48 -3.38 -9.79
CA LEU A 29 -10.30 -4.48 -9.27
C LEU A 29 -9.41 -5.63 -8.77
N ALA A 30 -8.43 -6.05 -9.54
CA ALA A 30 -7.48 -7.09 -9.13
C ALA A 30 -6.68 -6.69 -7.87
N ALA A 31 -6.33 -5.40 -7.76
CA ALA A 31 -5.68 -4.82 -6.57
C ALA A 31 -6.66 -4.56 -5.41
N GLN A 32 -7.95 -4.83 -5.59
CA GLN A 32 -9.02 -4.59 -4.63
C GLN A 32 -9.06 -3.13 -4.12
N VAL A 33 -8.59 -2.18 -4.94
CA VAL A 33 -8.63 -0.76 -4.61
C VAL A 33 -10.07 -0.30 -4.61
N ARG A 34 -10.49 0.36 -3.52
CA ARG A 34 -11.90 0.75 -3.35
C ARG A 34 -12.05 2.01 -2.53
N ARG A 35 -13.19 2.67 -2.69
CA ARG A 35 -13.61 3.71 -1.77
C ARG A 35 -14.08 3.12 -0.45
N VAL A 36 -13.82 3.86 0.62
CA VAL A 36 -14.27 3.54 1.97
C VAL A 36 -14.86 4.79 2.62
N THR A 37 -15.95 4.58 3.35
CA THR A 37 -16.52 5.59 4.25
C THR A 37 -15.68 5.73 5.50
N ASP A 38 -15.88 6.79 6.31
CA ASP A 38 -15.18 6.94 7.58
C ASP A 38 -15.34 5.74 8.52
N PRO A 39 -16.55 5.18 8.76
CA PRO A 39 -16.68 3.98 9.58
C PRO A 39 -15.93 2.77 9.04
N GLN A 40 -15.99 2.53 7.73
CA GLN A 40 -15.25 1.44 7.09
C GLN A 40 -13.73 1.62 7.21
N ALA A 41 -13.23 2.85 7.00
CA ALA A 41 -11.81 3.14 7.16
C ALA A 41 -11.35 2.90 8.60
N ARG A 42 -12.14 3.31 9.60
CA ARG A 42 -11.84 3.05 11.01
C ARG A 42 -11.76 1.57 11.33
N GLU A 43 -12.67 0.78 10.79
CA GLU A 43 -12.65 -0.68 10.93
C GLU A 43 -11.40 -1.29 10.32
N LEU A 44 -11.06 -0.94 9.07
CA LEU A 44 -9.87 -1.43 8.37
C LEU A 44 -8.56 -1.06 9.06
N LEU A 45 -8.49 0.13 9.66
CA LEU A 45 -7.28 0.65 10.29
C LEU A 45 -7.18 0.29 11.76
N GLY A 46 -8.28 -0.16 12.40
CA GLY A 46 -8.36 -0.31 13.86
C GLY A 46 -8.03 1.00 14.58
N SER A 47 -8.51 2.14 14.04
CA SER A 47 -8.02 3.46 14.41
C SER A 47 -9.10 4.33 15.05
N VAL A 48 -8.69 5.07 16.09
CA VAL A 48 -9.44 6.15 16.72
C VAL A 48 -8.93 7.54 16.30
N HIS A 49 -8.23 7.63 15.18
CA HIS A 49 -7.69 8.89 14.67
C HIS A 49 -8.81 9.93 14.54
N PRO A 50 -8.59 11.19 14.95
CA PRO A 50 -9.59 12.25 14.78
C PRO A 50 -9.81 12.60 13.32
N GLY A 51 -10.93 13.26 13.01
CA GLY A 51 -11.29 13.72 11.68
C GLY A 51 -11.90 12.64 10.80
N ASP A 52 -12.17 12.99 9.55
CA ASP A 52 -12.74 12.11 8.53
C ASP A 52 -11.66 11.21 7.92
N LEU A 53 -11.88 9.90 7.97
CA LEU A 53 -10.98 8.90 7.40
C LEU A 53 -11.48 8.36 6.05
N SER A 54 -12.59 8.88 5.51
CA SER A 54 -13.09 8.47 4.21
C SER A 54 -12.06 8.71 3.10
N GLY A 55 -12.07 7.84 2.09
CA GLY A 55 -11.13 7.97 0.98
C GLY A 55 -10.94 6.70 0.18
N ILE A 56 -9.73 6.49 -0.32
CA ILE A 56 -9.36 5.34 -1.14
C ILE A 56 -8.50 4.38 -0.30
N ALA A 57 -8.98 3.15 -0.16
CA ALA A 57 -8.24 2.07 0.48
C ALA A 57 -7.42 1.29 -0.54
N PHE A 58 -6.15 1.08 -0.21
CA PHE A 58 -5.21 0.21 -0.92
C PHE A 58 -4.97 -1.03 -0.04
N PRO A 59 -5.57 -2.18 -0.36
CA PRO A 59 -5.22 -3.43 0.31
C PRO A 59 -3.80 -3.84 -0.04
N TYR A 60 -3.04 -4.28 0.95
CA TYR A 60 -1.72 -4.88 0.77
C TYR A 60 -1.90 -6.39 0.68
N LEU A 61 -1.88 -6.88 -0.53
CA LEU A 61 -2.10 -8.29 -0.84
C LEU A 61 -0.80 -9.09 -0.69
N SER A 62 -0.93 -10.29 -0.15
CA SER A 62 0.12 -11.28 -0.20
C SER A 62 0.44 -11.63 -1.66
N PRO A 63 1.68 -11.46 -2.11
CA PRO A 63 2.03 -11.85 -3.48
C PRO A 63 2.08 -13.38 -3.66
N ILE A 64 1.95 -14.16 -2.57
CA ILE A 64 2.01 -15.62 -2.58
C ILE A 64 0.62 -16.23 -2.78
N ASN A 65 -0.38 -15.74 -2.02
CA ASN A 65 -1.72 -16.33 -1.98
C ASN A 65 -2.87 -15.34 -2.18
N GLY A 66 -2.57 -14.05 -2.38
CA GLY A 66 -3.57 -13.01 -2.61
C GLY A 66 -4.36 -12.57 -1.37
N GLU A 67 -4.07 -13.11 -0.19
CA GLU A 67 -4.72 -12.69 1.04
C GLU A 67 -4.38 -11.24 1.41
N VAL A 68 -5.32 -10.55 2.02
CA VAL A 68 -5.09 -9.19 2.50
C VAL A 68 -4.29 -9.23 3.79
N TRP A 69 -3.08 -8.69 3.77
CA TRP A 69 -2.22 -8.57 4.94
C TRP A 69 -2.47 -7.31 5.76
N SER A 70 -2.81 -6.22 5.09
CA SER A 70 -2.97 -4.91 5.70
C SER A 70 -3.66 -3.96 4.73
N TYR A 71 -3.89 -2.73 5.19
CA TYR A 71 -4.48 -1.66 4.39
C TYR A 71 -3.68 -0.38 4.53
N ARG A 72 -3.78 0.47 3.51
CA ARG A 72 -3.43 1.88 3.59
C ARG A 72 -4.58 2.69 3.03
N VAL A 73 -5.04 3.69 3.78
CA VAL A 73 -6.12 4.57 3.35
C VAL A 73 -5.55 5.94 3.01
N ARG A 74 -5.80 6.40 1.79
CA ARG A 74 -5.57 7.79 1.38
C ARG A 74 -6.83 8.58 1.67
N ARG A 75 -6.74 9.45 2.65
CA ARG A 75 -7.86 10.31 3.06
C ARG A 75 -8.16 11.36 1.98
N ASP A 76 -9.45 11.66 1.80
CA ASP A 76 -9.90 12.72 0.89
C ASP A 76 -9.75 14.10 1.53
N HIS A 77 -10.06 14.18 2.83
CA HIS A 77 -10.11 15.42 3.60
C HIS A 77 -9.18 15.39 4.81
N PRO A 78 -7.84 15.24 4.60
CA PRO A 78 -6.89 15.31 5.71
C PRO A 78 -6.87 16.74 6.27
N GLU A 79 -6.66 16.85 7.59
CA GLU A 79 -6.40 18.14 8.22
C GLU A 79 -5.11 18.74 7.63
N THR A 80 -5.02 20.07 7.69
CA THR A 80 -3.81 20.78 7.27
C THR A 80 -3.03 21.27 8.50
N ASP A 81 -1.72 21.39 8.36
CA ASP A 81 -0.87 22.07 9.34
C ASP A 81 -0.93 23.60 9.18
N ALA A 82 -0.14 24.31 10.00
CA ALA A 82 -0.06 25.76 9.95
C ALA A 82 0.44 26.31 8.60
N ASP A 83 1.17 25.49 7.83
CA ASP A 83 1.69 25.83 6.50
C ASP A 83 0.73 25.41 5.38
N GLY A 84 -0.47 24.91 5.71
CA GLY A 84 -1.46 24.45 4.75
C GLY A 84 -1.13 23.07 4.14
N LYS A 85 -0.15 22.32 4.65
CA LYS A 85 0.19 21.00 4.16
C LYS A 85 -0.72 19.93 4.78
N PRO A 86 -1.19 18.93 3.98
CA PRO A 86 -2.00 17.85 4.51
C PRO A 86 -1.27 17.05 5.58
N LYS A 87 -1.86 16.93 6.77
CA LYS A 87 -1.42 16.05 7.83
C LYS A 87 -2.03 14.68 7.65
N ASP A 88 -1.25 13.62 7.90
CA ASP A 88 -1.74 12.24 7.94
C ASP A 88 -2.65 11.89 6.76
N LYS A 89 -2.26 12.38 5.55
CA LYS A 89 -2.99 12.12 4.30
C LYS A 89 -3.14 10.63 4.02
N TYR A 90 -2.20 9.82 4.50
CA TYR A 90 -2.22 8.37 4.40
C TYR A 90 -2.12 7.76 5.78
N LEU A 91 -3.02 6.85 6.08
CA LEU A 91 -3.08 6.12 7.34
C LEU A 91 -2.92 4.62 7.11
N CYS A 92 -2.26 3.95 8.05
CA CYS A 92 -2.10 2.51 8.11
C CYS A 92 -2.51 1.99 9.49
N PRO A 93 -2.86 0.70 9.64
CA PRO A 93 -2.99 0.08 10.94
C PRO A 93 -1.71 0.23 11.79
N ARG A 94 -1.85 0.24 13.12
CA ARG A 94 -0.76 0.52 14.06
C ARG A 94 0.52 -0.31 13.85
N PHE A 95 0.38 -1.55 13.41
CA PHE A 95 1.51 -2.48 13.22
C PHE A 95 1.78 -2.77 11.75
N HIS A 96 1.38 -1.86 10.86
CA HIS A 96 1.66 -2.00 9.44
C HIS A 96 3.17 -2.07 9.20
N ASN A 97 3.62 -3.20 8.66
CA ASN A 97 5.03 -3.48 8.37
C ASN A 97 5.17 -4.26 7.07
N ARG A 98 4.46 -3.84 6.03
CA ARG A 98 4.34 -4.52 4.75
C ARG A 98 4.82 -3.66 3.60
N LEU A 99 5.35 -4.32 2.57
CA LEU A 99 5.55 -3.73 1.25
C LEU A 99 4.28 -3.90 0.43
N TYR A 100 4.03 -2.97 -0.46
CA TYR A 100 2.93 -3.08 -1.42
C TYR A 100 3.42 -3.81 -2.68
N PHE A 101 2.79 -4.92 -2.98
CA PHE A 101 2.99 -5.68 -4.21
C PHE A 101 1.76 -5.53 -5.10
N PRO A 102 1.89 -5.03 -6.34
CA PRO A 102 0.80 -5.06 -7.31
C PRO A 102 0.34 -6.48 -7.62
N PRO A 103 -0.91 -6.67 -8.07
CA PRO A 103 -1.37 -7.96 -8.59
C PRO A 103 -0.42 -8.51 -9.66
N GLY A 104 -0.18 -9.81 -9.63
CA GLY A 104 0.75 -10.47 -10.55
C GLY A 104 2.23 -10.43 -10.14
N ALA A 105 2.58 -9.85 -8.99
CA ALA A 105 3.96 -9.82 -8.52
C ALA A 105 4.53 -11.19 -8.14
N GLY A 106 3.68 -12.14 -7.70
CA GLY A 106 4.12 -13.44 -7.17
C GLY A 106 5.15 -14.17 -8.04
N PRO A 107 4.89 -14.45 -9.32
CA PRO A 107 5.83 -15.12 -10.20
C PRO A 107 7.15 -14.38 -10.44
N LEU A 108 7.19 -13.07 -10.14
CA LEU A 108 8.37 -12.23 -10.33
C LEU A 108 9.29 -12.19 -9.11
N LEU A 109 8.81 -12.64 -7.94
CA LEU A 109 9.59 -12.61 -6.69
C LEU A 109 10.87 -13.47 -6.77
N THR A 110 10.80 -14.56 -7.50
CA THR A 110 11.91 -15.52 -7.67
C THR A 110 12.60 -15.41 -9.02
N ASP A 111 12.13 -14.50 -9.87
CA ASP A 111 12.71 -14.28 -11.18
C ASP A 111 13.85 -13.26 -11.11
N VAL A 112 15.05 -13.74 -10.90
CA VAL A 112 16.27 -12.91 -10.83
C VAL A 112 16.59 -12.16 -12.14
N THR A 113 15.92 -12.49 -13.25
CA THR A 113 16.10 -11.80 -14.54
C THR A 113 15.14 -10.60 -14.68
N ALA A 114 14.09 -10.52 -13.85
CA ALA A 114 13.16 -9.40 -13.87
C ALA A 114 13.74 -8.22 -13.07
N PRO A 115 13.86 -7.04 -13.68
CA PRO A 115 14.28 -5.85 -12.94
C PRO A 115 13.33 -5.57 -11.77
N LEU A 116 13.90 -5.25 -10.60
CA LEU A 116 13.16 -4.74 -9.45
C LEU A 116 13.13 -3.21 -9.48
N VAL A 117 11.94 -2.63 -9.43
CA VAL A 117 11.75 -1.18 -9.29
C VAL A 117 11.00 -0.87 -8.00
N ILE A 118 11.65 -0.14 -7.12
CA ILE A 118 11.11 0.29 -5.84
C ILE A 118 10.61 1.73 -5.98
N VAL A 119 9.34 1.96 -5.64
CA VAL A 119 8.72 3.29 -5.70
C VAL A 119 8.12 3.68 -4.35
N GLU A 120 7.78 4.95 -4.20
CA GLU A 120 7.24 5.47 -2.95
C GLU A 120 5.77 5.08 -2.74
N ALA A 121 4.95 5.17 -3.78
CA ALA A 121 3.49 5.11 -3.67
C ALA A 121 2.89 3.91 -4.42
N GLU A 122 1.79 3.37 -3.88
CA GLU A 122 1.04 2.23 -4.42
C GLU A 122 0.61 2.45 -5.87
N LYS A 123 0.06 3.64 -6.17
CA LYS A 123 -0.35 3.97 -7.54
C LYS A 123 0.82 4.02 -8.53
N SER A 124 2.01 4.37 -8.07
CA SER A 124 3.21 4.33 -8.92
C SER A 124 3.62 2.91 -9.25
N ALA A 125 3.53 1.98 -8.29
CA ALA A 125 3.78 0.56 -8.54
C ALA A 125 2.74 -0.02 -9.51
N LEU A 126 1.45 0.30 -9.36
CA LEU A 126 0.40 -0.10 -10.30
C LEU A 126 0.67 0.45 -11.71
N ALA A 127 1.02 1.74 -11.84
CA ALA A 127 1.31 2.36 -13.12
C ALA A 127 2.51 1.70 -13.84
N LEU A 128 3.58 1.39 -13.10
CA LEU A 128 4.74 0.68 -13.64
C LEU A 128 4.40 -0.74 -14.10
N THR A 129 3.53 -1.44 -13.36
CA THR A 129 3.04 -2.78 -13.77
C THR A 129 2.33 -2.72 -15.12
N VAL A 130 1.42 -1.74 -15.29
CA VAL A 130 0.73 -1.54 -16.58
C VAL A 130 1.72 -1.16 -17.68
N LEU A 131 2.63 -0.23 -17.40
CA LEU A 131 3.61 0.23 -18.39
C LEU A 131 4.48 -0.95 -18.86
N ALA A 132 4.97 -1.76 -17.93
CA ALA A 132 5.76 -2.95 -18.25
C ALA A 132 4.96 -3.94 -19.13
N ALA A 133 3.72 -4.23 -18.75
CA ALA A 133 2.85 -5.13 -19.50
C ALA A 133 2.57 -4.61 -20.93
N ARG A 134 2.29 -3.33 -21.10
CA ARG A 134 2.07 -2.70 -22.43
C ARG A 134 3.29 -2.80 -23.35
N HIS A 135 4.48 -2.84 -22.78
CA HIS A 135 5.74 -2.97 -23.54
C HIS A 135 6.27 -4.41 -23.58
N GLY A 136 5.50 -5.40 -23.15
CA GLY A 136 5.91 -6.79 -23.09
C GLY A 136 7.16 -7.01 -22.22
N ARG A 137 7.34 -6.18 -21.19
CA ARG A 137 8.49 -6.26 -20.28
C ARG A 137 8.09 -6.95 -18.98
N ARG A 138 9.00 -7.77 -18.45
CA ARG A 138 8.91 -8.31 -17.11
C ARG A 138 9.56 -7.33 -16.15
N LEU A 139 8.85 -6.96 -15.10
CA LEU A 139 9.29 -5.98 -14.10
C LEU A 139 8.58 -6.26 -12.79
N LEU A 140 9.32 -6.42 -11.71
CA LEU A 140 8.78 -6.44 -10.36
C LEU A 140 8.73 -5.00 -9.84
N ALA A 141 7.54 -4.38 -9.83
CA ALA A 141 7.33 -3.12 -9.15
C ALA A 141 6.86 -3.38 -7.72
N LEU A 142 7.37 -2.62 -6.75
CA LEU A 142 6.83 -2.59 -5.40
C LEU A 142 6.82 -1.18 -4.83
N ALA A 143 5.92 -0.90 -3.86
CA ALA A 143 5.89 0.39 -3.20
C ALA A 143 6.19 0.28 -1.70
N LEU A 144 6.89 1.29 -1.20
CA LEU A 144 7.31 1.38 0.20
C LEU A 144 6.22 1.96 1.11
N GLY A 145 5.28 2.72 0.56
CA GLY A 145 4.31 3.47 1.34
C GLY A 145 4.90 4.73 2.00
N GLY A 146 5.79 5.42 1.28
CA GLY A 146 6.51 6.61 1.72
C GLY A 146 8.02 6.45 1.60
N CYS A 147 8.78 7.54 1.50
CA CYS A 147 10.25 7.52 1.28
C CYS A 147 11.01 6.67 2.30
N TRP A 148 10.57 6.67 3.57
CA TRP A 148 11.17 5.90 4.66
C TRP A 148 10.49 4.55 4.89
N GLY A 149 9.52 4.21 4.06
CA GLY A 149 8.69 3.01 4.17
C GLY A 149 9.43 1.69 3.93
N TRP A 150 10.72 1.71 3.54
CA TRP A 150 11.55 0.52 3.46
C TRP A 150 11.92 -0.06 4.84
N ARG A 151 11.87 0.79 5.88
CA ARG A 151 12.16 0.40 7.27
C ARG A 151 10.88 0.08 8.02
N GLY A 152 10.92 -1.00 8.76
CA GLY A 152 9.86 -1.42 9.67
C GLY A 152 10.38 -1.59 11.09
N LYS A 153 9.48 -1.90 12.01
CA LYS A 153 9.84 -2.28 13.38
C LYS A 153 10.37 -3.72 13.34
N THR A 154 11.61 -3.91 13.79
CA THR A 154 12.26 -5.23 13.82
C THR A 154 12.36 -5.81 15.23
N GLY A 155 12.17 -4.99 16.26
CA GLY A 155 12.25 -5.43 17.66
C GLY A 155 12.24 -4.27 18.64
N THR A 156 12.65 -4.56 19.86
CA THR A 156 12.91 -3.56 20.90
C THR A 156 14.20 -3.92 21.62
N GLU A 157 15.06 -2.94 21.87
CA GLU A 157 16.31 -3.08 22.61
C GLU A 157 16.32 -2.14 23.82
N PRO A 158 17.09 -2.44 24.90
CA PRO A 158 17.30 -1.51 25.98
C PRO A 158 18.04 -0.26 25.48
N GLY A 159 17.44 0.91 25.63
CA GLY A 159 18.10 2.18 25.37
C GLY A 159 19.09 2.57 26.48
N PRO A 160 19.90 3.64 26.29
CA PRO A 160 20.90 4.10 27.25
C PRO A 160 20.34 4.46 28.63
N SER A 161 19.05 4.86 28.68
CA SER A 161 18.34 5.23 29.93
C SER A 161 17.57 4.07 30.57
N GLY A 162 17.69 2.83 30.00
CA GLY A 162 16.95 1.65 30.46
C GLY A 162 15.52 1.55 29.90
N GLU A 163 15.08 2.52 29.12
CA GLU A 163 13.82 2.46 28.39
C GLU A 163 13.94 1.51 27.19
N ARG A 164 12.80 0.92 26.78
CA ARG A 164 12.77 0.07 25.58
C ARG A 164 12.63 0.92 24.34
N GLU A 165 13.69 0.97 23.55
CA GLU A 165 13.68 1.62 22.25
C GLU A 165 13.30 0.66 21.14
N GLN A 166 12.55 1.16 20.14
CA GLN A 166 12.17 0.36 18.98
C GLN A 166 13.32 0.31 17.97
N THR A 167 13.80 -0.90 17.70
CA THR A 167 14.73 -1.11 16.59
C THR A 167 13.97 -1.09 15.25
N ARG A 168 14.63 -0.54 14.23
CA ARG A 168 14.09 -0.44 12.88
C ARG A 168 15.10 -1.00 11.87
N GLY A 169 14.60 -1.82 10.96
CA GLY A 169 15.38 -2.42 9.89
C GLY A 169 14.53 -2.61 8.63
N PRO A 170 15.07 -3.27 7.60
CA PRO A 170 14.31 -3.59 6.40
C PRO A 170 13.02 -4.34 6.75
N LYS A 171 11.93 -4.05 6.04
CA LYS A 171 10.67 -4.79 6.22
C LYS A 171 10.89 -6.27 5.88
N PRO A 172 10.24 -7.21 6.62
CA PRO A 172 10.39 -8.65 6.39
C PRO A 172 10.07 -9.10 4.98
N ASP A 173 9.15 -8.40 4.31
CA ASP A 173 8.71 -8.74 2.95
C ASP A 173 9.83 -8.64 1.89
N PHE A 174 10.94 -7.93 2.19
CA PHE A 174 12.12 -7.97 1.33
C PHE A 174 12.73 -9.38 1.24
N GLY A 175 12.56 -10.23 2.27
CA GLY A 175 12.98 -11.62 2.24
C GLY A 175 12.21 -12.52 1.27
N LEU A 176 11.09 -12.02 0.68
CA LEU A 176 10.35 -12.74 -0.36
C LEU A 176 10.99 -12.57 -1.75
N ILE A 177 11.89 -11.61 -1.92
CA ILE A 177 12.47 -11.25 -3.20
C ILE A 177 13.85 -11.89 -3.32
N HIS A 178 14.05 -12.69 -4.35
CA HIS A 178 15.35 -13.28 -4.62
C HIS A 178 16.21 -12.29 -5.42
N PHE A 179 17.36 -11.97 -4.88
CA PHE A 179 18.40 -11.20 -5.55
C PHE A 179 19.52 -12.13 -6.01
N ILE A 180 20.21 -11.75 -7.09
CA ILE A 180 21.46 -12.42 -7.52
C ILE A 180 22.59 -11.95 -6.60
#